data_38981f6f96eb21d01466d983dee74764
#
_entry.id   38981f6f96eb21d01466d983dee74764
#
_cell.length_a   1.000
_cell.length_b   1.000
_cell.length_c   1.000
_cell.angle_alpha   90.00
_cell.angle_beta   90.00
_cell.angle_gamma   90.00
#
_symmetry.space_group_name_H-M   'P 1'
#
loop_
_entity.id
_entity.type
_entity.pdbx_description
1 polymer ?
#
loop_
_entity_poly.entity_id
_entity_poly.type
_entity_poly.pdbx_seq_one_letter_code
_entity_poly.pdbx_strand_id
1 'polypeptide(L)'
;PLAPHVLYQLPKGQAIYPKAPTICYTLFESDRCPRPWIDALMAMDRILVFSRFNQESWSVTGIPPNKIGRLPVAIDSFLYSPEGPKMGIENSKGYVFLTSGDYTERKNFEALIEAYVKEFSDRDDVTLIVKAHYGGFTKRYRRECAKRLEDSVRIFNPKNPPRVLFWGDKVSDHAMAALYRSSDCFVLATRGEGLGMQFLEAAASGLPVIHTGWSAQADFLTPQNSFPVEYRLEWMDDPSYIVKCPQSLNS
;
A
#
# COMPACT_ATOMS: atom_id res chain seq x y z
N PRO A 1 11.80 -13.36 8.65
CA PRO A 1 11.56 -12.07 9.32
C PRO A 1 10.28 -12.20 10.14
N LEU A 2 10.39 -12.04 11.47
CA LEU A 2 9.23 -12.06 12.34
C LEU A 2 8.49 -10.74 12.16
N ALA A 3 7.22 -10.81 11.77
CA ALA A 3 6.37 -9.63 11.75
C ALA A 3 6.24 -9.06 13.18
N PRO A 4 6.05 -7.75 13.36
CA PRO A 4 5.98 -7.13 14.69
C PRO A 4 4.92 -7.72 15.61
N HIS A 5 3.82 -8.26 15.06
CA HIS A 5 2.81 -8.97 15.83
C HIS A 5 3.31 -10.29 16.45
N VAL A 6 4.36 -10.89 15.90
CA VAL A 6 5.00 -12.07 16.49
C VAL A 6 5.85 -11.66 17.68
N LEU A 7 6.56 -10.51 17.61
CA LEU A 7 7.30 -9.95 18.74
C LEU A 7 6.39 -9.62 19.93
N TYR A 8 5.17 -9.19 19.67
CA TYR A 8 4.17 -8.92 20.70
C TYR A 8 3.75 -10.18 21.49
N GLN A 9 3.86 -11.37 20.89
CA GLN A 9 3.54 -12.66 21.51
C GLN A 9 4.69 -13.26 22.30
N LEU A 10 5.91 -12.70 22.19
CA LEU A 10 7.04 -13.17 22.99
C LEU A 10 6.87 -12.76 24.46
N PRO A 11 7.13 -13.66 25.42
CA PRO A 11 7.14 -13.29 26.82
C PRO A 11 8.07 -12.11 27.08
N LYS A 12 7.62 -11.14 27.88
CA LYS A 12 8.43 -9.97 28.23
C LYS A 12 9.81 -10.43 28.76
N GLY A 13 10.87 -9.91 28.15
CA GLY A 13 12.24 -10.13 28.61
C GLY A 13 12.91 -11.45 28.17
N GLN A 14 12.28 -12.27 27.35
CA GLN A 14 12.96 -13.45 26.79
C GLN A 14 13.55 -13.10 25.41
N ALA A 15 14.88 -13.03 25.34
CA ALA A 15 15.58 -13.05 24.06
C ALA A 15 15.43 -14.43 23.42
N ILE A 16 15.11 -14.47 22.12
CA ILE A 16 15.04 -15.73 21.34
C ILE A 16 16.38 -16.45 21.38
N TYR A 17 17.47 -15.65 21.43
CA TYR A 17 18.86 -16.12 21.57
C TYR A 17 19.60 -15.24 22.58
N PRO A 18 19.69 -15.59 23.87
CA PRO A 18 20.24 -14.75 24.93
C PRO A 18 21.69 -14.28 24.74
N LYS A 19 22.43 -14.90 23.82
CA LYS A 19 23.86 -14.63 23.55
C LYS A 19 24.13 -14.05 22.16
N ALA A 20 23.09 -13.80 21.33
CA ALA A 20 23.24 -13.26 19.99
C ALA A 20 22.55 -11.89 19.87
N PRO A 21 23.12 -10.94 19.10
CA PRO A 21 22.44 -9.67 18.81
C PRO A 21 21.07 -9.92 18.16
N THR A 22 20.06 -9.23 18.65
CA THR A 22 18.69 -9.35 18.14
C THR A 22 18.34 -8.12 17.31
N ILE A 23 18.03 -8.34 16.03
CA ILE A 23 17.69 -7.29 15.06
C ILE A 23 16.23 -7.48 14.64
N CYS A 24 15.42 -6.45 14.79
CA CYS A 24 14.07 -6.40 14.23
C CYS A 24 14.11 -5.68 12.89
N TYR A 25 13.55 -6.32 11.83
CA TYR A 25 13.36 -5.69 10.53
C TYR A 25 11.88 -5.61 10.23
N THR A 26 11.33 -4.40 10.19
CA THR A 26 9.87 -4.18 10.21
C THR A 26 9.49 -2.80 9.68
N LEU A 27 8.18 -2.59 9.48
CA LEU A 27 7.59 -1.32 9.07
C LEU A 27 6.24 -1.09 9.77
N PHE A 28 5.75 0.14 9.68
CA PHE A 28 4.36 0.48 9.99
C PHE A 28 3.89 1.64 9.10
N GLU A 29 2.59 1.78 8.89
CA GLU A 29 2.05 2.68 7.87
C GLU A 29 1.46 3.98 8.43
N SER A 30 1.62 4.24 9.73
CA SER A 30 1.15 5.47 10.36
C SER A 30 2.29 6.38 10.80
N ASP A 31 1.96 7.61 11.17
CA ASP A 31 2.89 8.65 11.64
C ASP A 31 3.55 8.34 12.98
N ARG A 32 3.18 7.25 13.64
CA ARG A 32 3.70 6.81 14.93
C ARG A 32 3.84 5.31 15.01
N CYS A 33 4.86 4.85 15.75
CA CYS A 33 4.97 3.45 16.14
C CYS A 33 3.86 3.11 17.15
N PRO A 34 3.16 1.97 16.98
CA PRO A 34 2.15 1.53 17.94
C PRO A 34 2.73 1.37 19.34
N ARG A 35 2.11 1.97 20.34
CA ARG A 35 2.56 1.89 21.73
C ARG A 35 2.83 0.47 22.23
N PRO A 36 1.98 -0.54 21.97
CA PRO A 36 2.25 -1.91 22.40
C PRO A 36 3.54 -2.52 21.84
N TRP A 37 4.09 -1.95 20.75
CA TRP A 37 5.32 -2.44 20.15
C TRP A 37 6.59 -1.82 20.76
N ILE A 38 6.48 -0.65 21.40
CA ILE A 38 7.63 0.13 21.86
C ILE A 38 8.49 -0.71 22.82
N ASP A 39 7.89 -1.35 23.82
CA ASP A 39 8.64 -2.15 24.80
C ASP A 39 9.39 -3.31 24.14
N ALA A 40 8.74 -4.01 23.19
CA ALA A 40 9.36 -5.10 22.46
C ALA A 40 10.50 -4.62 21.55
N LEU A 41 10.31 -3.47 20.89
CA LEU A 41 11.32 -2.86 20.03
C LEU A 41 12.49 -2.31 20.84
N MET A 42 12.23 -1.74 22.01
CA MET A 42 13.27 -1.26 22.92
C MET A 42 14.15 -2.38 23.47
N ALA A 43 13.64 -3.62 23.54
CA ALA A 43 14.41 -4.80 23.94
C ALA A 43 15.34 -5.32 22.81
N MET A 44 15.19 -4.86 21.56
CA MET A 44 16.07 -5.24 20.45
C MET A 44 17.38 -4.48 20.50
N ASP A 45 18.48 -5.08 20.05
CA ASP A 45 19.77 -4.42 19.90
C ASP A 45 19.74 -3.40 18.76
N ARG A 46 19.04 -3.71 17.68
CA ARG A 46 18.83 -2.84 16.52
C ARG A 46 17.45 -3.03 15.95
N ILE A 47 16.93 -1.94 15.38
CA ILE A 47 15.68 -1.91 14.65
C ILE A 47 16.00 -1.41 13.24
N LEU A 48 15.67 -2.18 12.23
CA LEU A 48 15.81 -1.80 10.83
C LEU A 48 14.42 -1.54 10.26
N VAL A 49 14.25 -0.37 9.66
CA VAL A 49 13.00 0.03 9.01
C VAL A 49 13.19 0.22 7.51
N PHE A 50 12.12 0.18 6.75
CA PHE A 50 12.18 0.17 5.29
C PHE A 50 12.35 1.58 4.69
N SER A 51 11.91 2.62 5.40
CA SER A 51 11.77 3.97 4.88
C SER A 51 12.30 5.03 5.85
N ARG A 52 12.60 6.21 5.34
CA ARG A 52 12.89 7.40 6.16
C ARG A 52 11.65 7.77 6.97
N PHE A 53 10.49 7.69 6.35
CA PHE A 53 9.22 7.91 7.02
C PHE A 53 9.09 7.08 8.30
N ASN A 54 9.38 5.77 8.29
CA ASN A 54 9.35 4.96 9.50
C ASN A 54 10.47 5.33 10.49
N GLN A 55 11.65 5.71 10.02
CA GLN A 55 12.73 6.14 10.90
C GLN A 55 12.32 7.38 11.70
N GLU A 56 11.70 8.35 11.06
CA GLU A 56 11.22 9.58 11.67
C GLU A 56 10.02 9.32 12.59
N SER A 57 8.99 8.65 12.10
CA SER A 57 7.76 8.37 12.84
C SER A 57 8.00 7.55 14.12
N TRP A 58 9.00 6.67 14.12
CA TRP A 58 9.33 5.87 15.29
C TRP A 58 10.21 6.63 16.27
N SER A 59 11.07 7.50 15.79
CA SER A 59 11.88 8.37 16.64
C SER A 59 11.02 9.31 17.49
N VAL A 60 9.96 9.89 16.91
CA VAL A 60 9.05 10.79 17.66
C VAL A 60 8.20 10.05 18.70
N THR A 61 8.12 8.73 18.65
CA THR A 61 7.43 7.91 19.66
C THR A 61 8.31 7.49 20.82
N GLY A 62 9.56 7.97 20.88
CA GLY A 62 10.49 7.72 21.97
C GLY A 62 11.47 6.58 21.76
N ILE A 63 11.50 5.95 20.59
CA ILE A 63 12.55 4.99 20.23
C ILE A 63 13.82 5.78 19.89
N PRO A 64 14.96 5.54 20.56
CA PRO A 64 16.18 6.28 20.33
C PRO A 64 16.64 6.19 18.87
N PRO A 65 16.94 7.31 18.18
CA PRO A 65 17.34 7.30 16.77
C PRO A 65 18.57 6.43 16.48
N ASN A 66 19.49 6.31 17.44
CA ASN A 66 20.68 5.47 17.31
C ASN A 66 20.37 3.96 17.31
N LYS A 67 19.18 3.54 17.75
CA LYS A 67 18.70 2.16 17.63
C LYS A 67 18.07 1.88 16.27
N ILE A 68 17.62 2.90 15.55
CA ILE A 68 16.89 2.75 14.29
C ILE A 68 17.87 2.92 13.13
N GLY A 69 18.03 1.87 12.34
CA GLY A 69 18.69 1.90 11.05
C GLY A 69 17.68 1.82 9.91
N ARG A 70 18.07 2.24 8.71
CA ARG A 70 17.26 2.08 7.50
C ARG A 70 17.88 1.00 6.61
N LEU A 71 17.05 0.05 6.20
CA LEU A 71 17.41 -0.98 5.22
C LEU A 71 16.25 -1.08 4.21
N PRO A 72 16.31 -0.34 3.10
CA PRO A 72 15.27 -0.39 2.08
C PRO A 72 15.12 -1.78 1.48
N VAL A 73 13.90 -2.12 1.07
CA VAL A 73 13.63 -3.33 0.28
C VAL A 73 13.96 -3.02 -1.18
N ALA A 74 14.65 -3.95 -1.82
CA ALA A 74 14.90 -3.90 -3.26
C ALA A 74 13.72 -4.52 -4.02
N ILE A 75 13.51 -4.08 -5.25
CA ILE A 75 12.64 -4.74 -6.23
C ILE A 75 13.48 -5.44 -7.29
N ASP A 76 12.90 -6.43 -7.95
CA ASP A 76 13.51 -7.05 -9.12
C ASP A 76 13.34 -6.12 -10.35
N SER A 77 14.36 -5.31 -10.63
CA SER A 77 14.38 -4.38 -11.75
C SER A 77 14.54 -5.04 -13.13
N PHE A 78 14.84 -6.34 -13.19
CA PHE A 78 14.78 -7.10 -14.44
C PHE A 78 13.34 -7.52 -14.76
N LEU A 79 12.56 -7.81 -13.74
CA LEU A 79 11.16 -8.16 -13.88
C LEU A 79 10.27 -6.92 -14.08
N TYR A 80 10.43 -5.93 -13.20
CA TYR A 80 9.71 -4.67 -13.23
C TYR A 80 10.53 -3.63 -14.00
N SER A 81 10.37 -3.63 -15.30
CA SER A 81 11.03 -2.72 -16.24
C SER A 81 10.05 -2.34 -17.36
N PRO A 82 10.29 -1.25 -18.09
CA PRO A 82 9.46 -0.87 -19.24
C PRO A 82 9.49 -1.92 -20.37
N GLU A 83 10.60 -2.65 -20.46
CA GLU A 83 10.80 -3.69 -21.47
C GLU A 83 10.18 -5.03 -21.02
N GLY A 84 9.64 -5.76 -21.98
CA GLY A 84 9.12 -7.11 -21.75
C GLY A 84 7.69 -7.30 -22.24
N PRO A 85 7.11 -8.46 -22.00
CA PRO A 85 5.80 -8.78 -22.50
C PRO A 85 4.72 -7.90 -21.85
N LYS A 86 3.80 -7.45 -22.70
CA LYS A 86 2.52 -6.87 -22.30
C LYS A 86 1.45 -7.96 -22.29
N MET A 87 0.36 -7.73 -21.58
CA MET A 87 -0.80 -8.62 -21.61
C MET A 87 -1.99 -7.93 -22.27
N GLY A 88 -2.83 -8.68 -22.95
CA GLY A 88 -4.12 -8.19 -23.38
C GLY A 88 -5.05 -8.00 -22.19
N ILE A 89 -5.61 -6.82 -22.04
CA ILE A 89 -6.61 -6.54 -21.01
C ILE A 89 -7.97 -6.56 -21.67
N GLU A 90 -8.68 -7.67 -21.49
CA GLU A 90 -10.00 -7.84 -22.09
C GLU A 90 -10.96 -6.74 -21.62
N ASN A 91 -11.73 -6.20 -22.55
CA ASN A 91 -12.67 -5.11 -22.31
C ASN A 91 -12.06 -3.77 -21.84
N SER A 92 -10.74 -3.58 -21.88
CA SER A 92 -10.18 -2.24 -21.72
C SER A 92 -10.32 -1.41 -22.99
N LYS A 93 -10.35 -0.10 -22.84
CA LYS A 93 -10.31 0.88 -23.93
C LYS A 93 -9.54 2.11 -23.52
N GLY A 94 -8.94 2.78 -24.50
CA GLY A 94 -8.29 4.07 -24.36
C GLY A 94 -7.18 4.09 -23.31
N TYR A 95 -7.11 5.16 -22.53
CA TYR A 95 -6.09 5.34 -21.49
C TYR A 95 -6.41 4.48 -20.26
N VAL A 96 -5.46 3.65 -19.85
CA VAL A 96 -5.64 2.64 -18.80
C VAL A 96 -4.98 3.09 -17.49
N PHE A 97 -5.80 3.43 -16.50
CA PHE A 97 -5.37 3.59 -15.13
C PHE A 97 -5.36 2.25 -14.40
N LEU A 98 -4.32 1.98 -13.63
CA LEU A 98 -4.19 0.80 -12.80
C LEU A 98 -4.08 1.19 -11.33
N THR A 99 -4.84 0.52 -10.48
CA THR A 99 -4.61 0.54 -9.02
C THR A 99 -4.50 -0.88 -8.49
N SER A 100 -3.70 -1.10 -7.43
CA SER A 100 -3.53 -2.42 -6.84
C SER A 100 -3.32 -2.39 -5.32
N GLY A 101 -3.81 -3.44 -4.64
CA GLY A 101 -3.59 -3.64 -3.21
C GLY A 101 -4.71 -4.40 -2.50
N ASP A 102 -4.63 -4.47 -1.17
CA ASP A 102 -5.71 -4.96 -0.33
C ASP A 102 -6.88 -3.96 -0.34
N TYR A 103 -8.11 -4.45 -0.52
CA TYR A 103 -9.29 -3.60 -0.48
C TYR A 103 -9.65 -3.23 0.97
N THR A 104 -8.82 -2.38 1.57
CA THR A 104 -8.93 -1.90 2.96
C THR A 104 -9.15 -0.41 3.00
N GLU A 105 -9.66 0.12 4.10
CA GLU A 105 -9.85 1.55 4.31
C GLU A 105 -8.53 2.32 4.15
N ARG A 106 -7.42 1.76 4.61
CA ARG A 106 -6.09 2.35 4.46
C ARG A 106 -5.71 2.59 3.00
N LYS A 107 -6.05 1.67 2.09
CA LYS A 107 -5.75 1.81 0.65
C LYS A 107 -6.67 2.81 -0.06
N ASN A 108 -7.78 3.18 0.58
CA ASN A 108 -8.65 4.29 0.16
C ASN A 108 -9.17 4.18 -1.29
N PHE A 109 -9.57 2.98 -1.68
CA PHE A 109 -10.10 2.74 -3.03
C PHE A 109 -11.37 3.55 -3.29
N GLU A 110 -12.19 3.77 -2.26
CA GLU A 110 -13.44 4.53 -2.37
C GLU A 110 -13.19 5.95 -2.85
N ALA A 111 -12.22 6.67 -2.26
CA ALA A 111 -11.89 8.03 -2.71
C ALA A 111 -11.32 8.06 -4.12
N LEU A 112 -10.51 7.06 -4.50
CA LEU A 112 -10.03 6.93 -5.87
C LEU A 112 -11.19 6.72 -6.87
N ILE A 113 -12.11 5.79 -6.54
CA ILE A 113 -13.28 5.50 -7.39
C ILE A 113 -14.16 6.73 -7.50
N GLU A 114 -14.42 7.42 -6.38
CA GLU A 114 -15.19 8.67 -6.37
C GLU A 114 -14.58 9.71 -7.30
N ALA A 115 -13.29 9.98 -7.19
CA ALA A 115 -12.58 10.92 -8.05
C ALA A 115 -12.67 10.53 -9.53
N TYR A 116 -12.43 9.25 -9.84
CA TYR A 116 -12.45 8.74 -11.21
C TYR A 116 -13.83 8.85 -11.85
N VAL A 117 -14.90 8.46 -11.15
CA VAL A 117 -16.27 8.48 -11.71
C VAL A 117 -16.90 9.88 -11.71
N LYS A 118 -16.32 10.84 -10.98
CA LYS A 118 -16.70 12.26 -11.08
C LYS A 118 -16.01 12.97 -12.24
N GLU A 119 -14.77 12.59 -12.54
CA GLU A 119 -13.99 13.18 -13.63
C GLU A 119 -14.42 12.65 -14.99
N PHE A 120 -14.65 11.33 -15.10
CA PHE A 120 -14.93 10.64 -16.36
C PHE A 120 -16.36 10.11 -16.45
N SER A 121 -16.79 9.83 -17.68
CA SER A 121 -18.09 9.26 -18.02
C SER A 121 -17.93 8.07 -18.98
N ASP A 122 -19.04 7.46 -19.40
CA ASP A 122 -19.08 6.38 -20.41
C ASP A 122 -18.66 6.84 -21.82
N ARG A 123 -18.61 8.17 -22.05
CA ARG A 123 -18.18 8.79 -23.31
C ARG A 123 -16.66 8.90 -23.43
N ASP A 124 -15.96 8.85 -22.30
CA ASP A 124 -14.51 9.01 -22.25
C ASP A 124 -13.83 7.68 -22.60
N ASP A 125 -12.76 7.78 -23.37
CA ASP A 125 -11.97 6.61 -23.78
C ASP A 125 -10.92 6.29 -22.71
N VAL A 126 -11.40 5.89 -21.55
CA VAL A 126 -10.60 5.56 -20.37
C VAL A 126 -11.06 4.27 -19.72
N THR A 127 -10.16 3.62 -18.99
CA THR A 127 -10.44 2.42 -18.20
C THR A 127 -9.70 2.50 -16.87
N LEU A 128 -10.38 2.26 -15.75
CA LEU A 128 -9.75 2.02 -14.45
C LEU A 128 -9.73 0.51 -14.17
N ILE A 129 -8.55 -0.05 -13.98
CA ILE A 129 -8.37 -1.43 -13.52
C ILE A 129 -8.15 -1.41 -12.02
N VAL A 130 -9.03 -2.07 -11.28
CA VAL A 130 -8.91 -2.27 -9.84
C VAL A 130 -8.45 -3.71 -9.57
N LYS A 131 -7.14 -3.89 -9.42
CA LYS A 131 -6.49 -5.15 -9.07
C LYS A 131 -6.43 -5.28 -7.55
N ALA A 132 -7.46 -5.86 -6.95
CA ALA A 132 -7.57 -5.85 -5.49
C ALA A 132 -8.08 -7.18 -4.92
N HIS A 133 -7.76 -7.41 -3.65
CA HIS A 133 -8.29 -8.50 -2.84
C HIS A 133 -8.63 -8.01 -1.43
N TYR A 134 -9.40 -8.81 -0.68
CA TYR A 134 -9.73 -8.53 0.71
C TYR A 134 -9.66 -9.83 1.50
N GLY A 135 -8.84 -9.87 2.55
CA GLY A 135 -8.72 -11.03 3.41
C GLY A 135 -8.24 -12.32 2.74
N GLY A 136 -7.82 -12.26 1.47
CA GLY A 136 -7.35 -13.38 0.67
C GLY A 136 -7.97 -13.47 -0.72
N PHE A 137 -7.70 -14.57 -1.45
CA PHE A 137 -8.10 -14.76 -2.85
C PHE A 137 -9.25 -15.77 -3.02
N THR A 138 -10.09 -15.95 -2.00
CA THR A 138 -11.25 -16.86 -2.11
C THR A 138 -12.36 -16.26 -2.98
N LYS A 139 -13.22 -17.12 -3.55
CA LYS A 139 -14.39 -16.68 -4.33
C LYS A 139 -15.30 -15.74 -3.54
N ARG A 140 -15.43 -15.96 -2.22
CA ARG A 140 -16.23 -15.10 -1.32
C ARG A 140 -15.65 -13.68 -1.27
N TYR A 141 -14.37 -13.54 -0.97
CA TYR A 141 -13.71 -12.23 -0.87
C TYR A 141 -13.68 -11.50 -2.21
N ARG A 142 -13.47 -12.20 -3.33
CA ARG A 142 -13.57 -11.60 -4.65
C ARG A 142 -14.94 -11.00 -4.94
N ARG A 143 -16.02 -11.74 -4.62
CA ARG A 143 -17.39 -11.24 -4.77
C ARG A 143 -17.65 -10.02 -3.90
N GLU A 144 -17.13 -10.01 -2.68
CA GLU A 144 -17.26 -8.88 -1.76
C GLU A 144 -16.55 -7.63 -2.29
N CYS A 145 -15.30 -7.74 -2.77
CA CYS A 145 -14.59 -6.63 -3.40
C CYS A 145 -15.31 -6.12 -4.65
N ALA A 146 -15.74 -7.01 -5.54
CA ALA A 146 -16.47 -6.63 -6.73
C ALA A 146 -17.75 -5.87 -6.39
N LYS A 147 -18.51 -6.36 -5.40
CA LYS A 147 -19.73 -5.69 -4.94
C LYS A 147 -19.46 -4.31 -4.37
N ARG A 148 -18.44 -4.15 -3.50
CA ARG A 148 -18.06 -2.85 -2.96
C ARG A 148 -17.69 -1.86 -4.07
N LEU A 149 -16.93 -2.32 -5.07
CA LEU A 149 -16.59 -1.51 -6.22
C LEU A 149 -17.81 -1.08 -7.01
N GLU A 150 -18.71 -2.01 -7.34
CA GLU A 150 -19.96 -1.74 -8.05
C GLU A 150 -20.85 -0.77 -7.27
N ASP A 151 -20.98 -0.96 -5.96
CA ASP A 151 -21.75 -0.08 -5.08
C ASP A 151 -21.16 1.34 -5.07
N SER A 152 -19.84 1.50 -4.98
CA SER A 152 -19.16 2.79 -5.03
C SER A 152 -19.38 3.49 -6.37
N VAL A 153 -19.19 2.80 -7.48
CA VAL A 153 -19.42 3.36 -8.82
C VAL A 153 -20.87 3.84 -8.96
N ARG A 154 -21.84 3.03 -8.51
CA ARG A 154 -23.27 3.37 -8.57
C ARG A 154 -23.65 4.55 -7.68
N ILE A 155 -23.04 4.67 -6.50
CA ILE A 155 -23.29 5.78 -5.58
C ILE A 155 -22.83 7.12 -6.20
N PHE A 156 -21.63 7.13 -6.77
CA PHE A 156 -21.02 8.38 -7.24
C PHE A 156 -21.42 8.77 -8.67
N ASN A 157 -21.69 7.80 -9.55
CA ASN A 157 -22.17 8.05 -10.92
C ASN A 157 -23.17 6.97 -11.37
N PRO A 158 -24.47 7.11 -11.01
CA PRO A 158 -25.47 6.09 -11.31
C PRO A 158 -25.93 6.04 -12.77
N LYS A 159 -25.66 7.07 -13.58
CA LYS A 159 -26.24 7.21 -14.92
C LYS A 159 -25.27 6.79 -16.02
N ASN A 160 -24.09 7.37 -16.03
CA ASN A 160 -23.14 7.25 -17.13
C ASN A 160 -21.73 6.96 -16.58
N PRO A 161 -21.53 5.86 -15.82
CA PRO A 161 -20.23 5.56 -15.22
C PRO A 161 -19.18 5.26 -16.30
N PRO A 162 -17.94 5.75 -16.11
CA PRO A 162 -16.82 5.36 -16.96
C PRO A 162 -16.51 3.87 -16.78
N ARG A 163 -15.66 3.33 -17.62
CA ARG A 163 -15.28 1.92 -17.55
C ARG A 163 -14.41 1.62 -16.33
N VAL A 164 -14.88 0.70 -15.50
CA VAL A 164 -14.14 0.17 -14.34
C VAL A 164 -14.10 -1.36 -14.46
N LEU A 165 -12.92 -1.95 -14.40
CA LEU A 165 -12.69 -3.39 -14.45
C LEU A 165 -12.14 -3.88 -13.12
N PHE A 166 -12.75 -4.91 -12.56
CA PHE A 166 -12.27 -5.55 -11.33
C PHE A 166 -11.47 -6.82 -11.64
N TRP A 167 -10.30 -6.93 -11.03
CA TRP A 167 -9.48 -8.13 -11.12
C TRP A 167 -9.07 -8.63 -9.72
N GLY A 168 -9.78 -9.62 -9.21
CA GLY A 168 -9.61 -10.16 -7.85
C GLY A 168 -8.79 -11.45 -7.76
N ASP A 169 -8.25 -11.97 -8.88
CA ASP A 169 -7.48 -13.21 -8.85
C ASP A 169 -6.04 -12.99 -8.37
N LYS A 170 -5.49 -14.01 -7.72
CA LYS A 170 -4.04 -14.06 -7.48
C LYS A 170 -3.32 -14.23 -8.82
N VAL A 171 -2.31 -13.44 -9.04
CA VAL A 171 -1.46 -13.51 -10.23
C VAL A 171 0.01 -13.72 -9.82
N SER A 172 0.83 -14.20 -10.74
CA SER A 172 2.27 -14.26 -10.55
C SER A 172 2.90 -12.86 -10.69
N ASP A 173 4.12 -12.68 -10.19
CA ASP A 173 4.85 -11.43 -10.33
C ASP A 173 5.10 -11.10 -11.81
N HIS A 174 5.35 -12.11 -12.66
CA HIS A 174 5.44 -11.93 -14.12
C HIS A 174 4.15 -11.37 -14.74
N ALA A 175 2.98 -11.89 -14.30
CA ALA A 175 1.70 -11.37 -14.79
C ALA A 175 1.44 -9.95 -14.25
N MET A 176 1.86 -9.66 -13.01
CA MET A 176 1.76 -8.32 -12.45
C MET A 176 2.65 -7.31 -13.20
N ALA A 177 3.89 -7.69 -13.53
CA ALA A 177 4.79 -6.88 -14.33
C ALA A 177 4.23 -6.64 -15.75
N ALA A 178 3.64 -7.67 -16.37
CA ALA A 178 2.97 -7.52 -17.66
C ALA A 178 1.73 -6.59 -17.58
N LEU A 179 1.00 -6.61 -16.45
CA LEU A 179 -0.13 -5.71 -16.20
C LEU A 179 0.33 -4.26 -16.05
N TYR A 180 1.41 -3.99 -15.31
CA TYR A 180 2.01 -2.66 -15.25
C TYR A 180 2.35 -2.16 -16.66
N ARG A 181 3.10 -2.93 -17.45
CA ARG A 181 3.46 -2.56 -18.84
C ARG A 181 2.28 -2.37 -19.78
N SER A 182 1.12 -2.92 -19.46
CA SER A 182 -0.11 -2.80 -20.25
C SER A 182 -1.00 -1.66 -19.81
N SER A 183 -0.60 -0.93 -18.79
CA SER A 183 -1.30 0.23 -18.26
C SER A 183 -0.55 1.52 -18.62
N ASP A 184 -1.22 2.66 -18.59
CA ASP A 184 -0.66 3.96 -18.93
C ASP A 184 -0.35 4.83 -17.70
N CYS A 185 -0.99 4.55 -16.56
CA CYS A 185 -0.77 5.25 -15.30
C CYS A 185 -1.09 4.34 -14.11
N PHE A 186 -0.26 4.39 -13.07
CA PHE A 186 -0.58 3.80 -11.78
C PHE A 186 -1.12 4.85 -10.82
N VAL A 187 -2.22 4.56 -10.14
CA VAL A 187 -2.84 5.49 -9.21
C VAL A 187 -3.26 4.80 -7.93
N LEU A 188 -2.88 5.35 -6.77
CA LEU A 188 -3.32 4.85 -5.46
C LEU A 188 -3.33 5.98 -4.43
N ALA A 189 -4.52 6.34 -3.96
CA ALA A 189 -4.78 7.39 -2.97
C ALA A 189 -4.67 6.83 -1.53
N THR A 190 -3.65 6.03 -1.24
CA THR A 190 -3.47 5.39 0.07
C THR A 190 -3.40 6.39 1.21
N ARG A 191 -3.93 6.03 2.37
CA ARG A 191 -3.84 6.81 3.62
C ARG A 191 -2.49 6.65 4.32
N GLY A 192 -1.70 5.64 3.95
CA GLY A 192 -0.36 5.41 4.50
C GLY A 192 0.28 4.12 4.02
N GLU A 193 1.60 4.14 3.88
CA GLU A 193 2.44 3.00 3.52
C GLU A 193 3.70 2.97 4.37
N GLY A 194 4.14 1.77 4.72
CA GLY A 194 5.45 1.59 5.35
C GLY A 194 6.61 1.54 4.36
N LEU A 195 6.31 1.22 3.09
CA LEU A 195 7.20 1.29 1.93
C LEU A 195 6.43 1.62 0.65
N GLY A 196 5.40 0.83 0.31
CA GLY A 196 4.64 1.01 -0.92
C GLY A 196 5.29 0.29 -2.11
N MET A 197 5.47 -1.04 -2.01
CA MET A 197 6.08 -1.86 -3.07
C MET A 197 5.43 -1.64 -4.44
N GLN A 198 4.11 -1.57 -4.50
CA GLN A 198 3.36 -1.36 -5.74
C GLN A 198 3.72 -0.05 -6.46
N PHE A 199 4.11 0.98 -5.72
CA PHE A 199 4.60 2.24 -6.31
C PHE A 199 6.00 2.07 -6.92
N LEU A 200 6.88 1.33 -6.23
CA LEU A 200 8.21 1.01 -6.75
C LEU A 200 8.12 0.17 -8.03
N GLU A 201 7.27 -0.85 -8.02
CA GLU A 201 7.03 -1.74 -9.16
C GLU A 201 6.46 -0.97 -10.37
N ALA A 202 5.46 -0.11 -10.14
CA ALA A 202 4.86 0.71 -11.18
C ALA A 202 5.87 1.71 -11.77
N ALA A 203 6.59 2.44 -10.92
CA ALA A 203 7.61 3.40 -11.35
C ALA A 203 8.76 2.71 -12.11
N ALA A 204 9.25 1.56 -11.62
CA ALA A 204 10.27 0.78 -12.31
C ALA A 204 9.79 0.23 -13.66
N SER A 205 8.48 -0.05 -13.79
CA SER A 205 7.86 -0.44 -15.06
C SER A 205 7.63 0.73 -16.01
N GLY A 206 8.07 1.95 -15.65
CA GLY A 206 8.00 3.15 -16.48
C GLY A 206 6.65 3.88 -16.45
N LEU A 207 5.76 3.54 -15.52
CA LEU A 207 4.46 4.20 -15.41
C LEU A 207 4.56 5.56 -14.72
N PRO A 208 3.87 6.59 -15.20
CA PRO A 208 3.49 7.74 -14.38
C PRO A 208 2.74 7.27 -13.14
N VAL A 209 3.03 7.88 -11.98
CA VAL A 209 2.44 7.49 -10.70
C VAL A 209 1.72 8.67 -10.05
N ILE A 210 0.43 8.50 -9.78
CA ILE A 210 -0.39 9.40 -8.96
C ILE A 210 -0.51 8.79 -7.57
N HIS A 211 -0.15 9.56 -6.53
CA HIS A 211 -0.12 9.05 -5.16
C HIS A 211 -0.40 10.13 -4.13
N THR A 212 -0.81 9.75 -2.93
CA THR A 212 -0.83 10.67 -1.80
C THR A 212 0.59 11.15 -1.50
N GLY A 213 0.81 12.48 -1.42
CA GLY A 213 2.11 13.10 -1.18
C GLY A 213 2.65 12.91 0.24
N TRP A 214 2.34 11.79 0.90
CA TRP A 214 2.68 11.49 2.28
C TRP A 214 3.04 10.02 2.49
N SER A 215 3.72 9.72 3.59
CA SER A 215 4.22 8.43 4.04
C SER A 215 5.40 7.88 3.21
N ALA A 216 5.69 6.60 3.33
CA ALA A 216 6.96 6.02 2.86
C ALA A 216 7.20 6.14 1.35
N GLN A 217 6.15 6.17 0.51
CA GLN A 217 6.32 6.38 -0.93
C GLN A 217 6.90 7.76 -1.26
N ALA A 218 6.69 8.76 -0.41
CA ALA A 218 7.29 10.08 -0.58
C ALA A 218 8.82 10.11 -0.40
N ASP A 219 9.42 9.01 0.09
CA ASP A 219 10.88 8.87 0.15
C ASP A 219 11.52 8.75 -1.24
N PHE A 220 10.78 8.28 -2.24
CA PHE A 220 11.28 8.02 -3.61
C PHE A 220 10.39 8.60 -4.71
N LEU A 221 9.12 8.89 -4.44
CA LEU A 221 8.21 9.61 -5.34
C LEU A 221 8.18 11.08 -4.95
N THR A 222 8.67 11.93 -5.85
CA THR A 222 8.76 13.37 -5.65
C THR A 222 7.99 14.11 -6.74
N PRO A 223 7.70 15.41 -6.59
CA PRO A 223 7.06 16.19 -7.66
C PRO A 223 7.81 16.20 -8.99
N GLN A 224 9.12 15.83 -9.00
CA GLN A 224 9.95 15.78 -10.20
C GLN A 224 9.78 14.46 -10.99
N ASN A 225 9.30 13.39 -10.34
CA ASN A 225 9.20 12.06 -10.96
C ASN A 225 7.82 11.39 -10.77
N SER A 226 6.84 12.11 -10.21
CA SER A 226 5.51 11.58 -9.92
C SER A 226 4.49 12.71 -9.79
N PHE A 227 3.24 12.36 -9.54
CA PHE A 227 2.11 13.28 -9.35
C PHE A 227 1.56 13.14 -7.92
N PRO A 228 2.16 13.82 -6.93
CA PRO A 228 1.67 13.77 -5.56
C PRO A 228 0.36 14.56 -5.43
N VAL A 229 -0.63 13.94 -4.79
CA VAL A 229 -1.90 14.57 -4.42
C VAL A 229 -1.77 15.18 -3.02
N GLU A 230 -2.34 16.36 -2.84
CA GLU A 230 -2.42 17.00 -1.53
C GLU A 230 -3.17 16.13 -0.52
N TYR A 231 -2.80 16.24 0.75
CA TYR A 231 -3.37 15.44 1.82
C TYR A 231 -3.58 16.25 3.08
N ARG A 232 -4.40 15.74 3.96
CA ARG A 232 -4.47 16.13 5.37
C ARG A 232 -4.40 14.88 6.24
N LEU A 233 -3.81 15.00 7.42
CA LEU A 233 -3.79 13.90 8.37
C LEU A 233 -5.14 13.81 9.08
N GLU A 234 -5.66 12.60 9.17
CA GLU A 234 -6.90 12.28 9.88
C GLU A 234 -6.68 11.06 10.78
N TRP A 235 -7.44 11.00 11.86
CA TRP A 235 -7.51 9.78 12.65
C TRP A 235 -8.15 8.68 11.81
N MET A 236 -7.50 7.52 11.77
CA MET A 236 -8.00 6.37 11.04
C MET A 236 -8.51 5.32 12.04
N ASP A 237 -9.82 5.08 11.98
CA ASP A 237 -10.49 4.03 12.74
C ASP A 237 -10.66 2.79 11.83
N ASP A 238 -9.56 2.16 11.45
CA ASP A 238 -9.57 0.94 10.65
C ASP A 238 -9.58 -0.28 11.58
N PRO A 239 -10.68 -1.04 11.65
CA PRO A 239 -10.78 -2.24 12.49
C PRO A 239 -9.68 -3.26 12.22
N SER A 240 -9.13 -3.33 11.02
CA SER A 240 -8.01 -4.22 10.70
C SER A 240 -6.72 -3.82 11.41
N TYR A 241 -6.58 -2.53 11.75
CA TYR A 241 -5.48 -1.99 12.56
C TYR A 241 -5.77 -2.09 14.06
N ILE A 242 -7.00 -1.80 14.48
CA ILE A 242 -7.42 -1.83 15.90
C ILE A 242 -7.27 -3.23 16.47
N VAL A 243 -7.67 -4.25 15.75
CA VAL A 243 -7.54 -5.65 16.18
C VAL A 243 -6.06 -6.04 16.39
N LYS A 244 -5.14 -5.43 15.64
CA LYS A 244 -3.70 -5.68 15.76
C LYS A 244 -3.01 -4.78 16.78
N CYS A 245 -3.59 -3.63 17.10
CA CYS A 245 -3.03 -2.62 18.01
C CYS A 245 -4.11 -1.90 18.82
N PRO A 246 -4.84 -2.60 19.71
CA PRO A 246 -6.04 -2.05 20.36
C PRO A 246 -5.79 -0.85 21.30
N GLN A 247 -4.54 -0.50 21.59
CA GLN A 247 -4.18 0.58 22.54
C GLN A 247 -3.43 1.74 21.88
N SER A 248 -3.26 1.78 20.58
CA SER A 248 -2.54 2.86 19.90
C SER A 248 -3.40 4.13 19.69
N LEU A 249 -4.70 4.08 20.00
CA LEU A 249 -5.66 5.11 19.66
C LEU A 249 -6.07 6.04 20.81
N ASN A 250 -5.62 5.78 22.05
CA ASN A 250 -6.02 6.58 23.21
C ASN A 250 -4.81 7.17 23.92
N SER A 251 -4.20 8.20 23.32
CA SER A 251 -3.44 9.21 24.11
C SER A 251 -2.87 10.30 23.21
#